data_1995307b110c6292fb2c2fe941703b33
#
_entry.id   1995307b110c6292fb2c2fe941703b33
#
_cell.length_a   1.000
_cell.length_b   1.000
_cell.length_c   1.000
_cell.angle_alpha   90.00
_cell.angle_beta   90.00
_cell.angle_gamma   90.00
#
_symmetry.space_group_name_H-M   'P 1'
#
loop_
_entity.id
_entity.type
_entity.pdbx_description
1 polymer ?
#
loop_
_entity_poly.entity_id
_entity_poly.type
_entity_poly.pdbx_seq_one_letter_code
_entity_poly.pdbx_strand_id
1 'polypeptide(L)'
;NDCKNDCIYCGIRKSNLNACRYRLSETDIQNCCRTGYELGFRTFVLQGGEDGWFTDQKIISLIEKIKTDFPDCAITLSIGEKERESYQAFFDAGADRYLLRHETYNSTHYGKLHPPALTAAHRQRCLYDLKEIGYQTGTGFMVGSPYQTAEHLAEDMLFIQQLNPHMVGIGPFIPHHDTPFAAQPAGTLELTLFMLGLLRLMIPKLLLPSTTALGTI
;
A
#
# COMPACT_ATOMS: atom_id res chain seq x y z
N ASN A 1 11.02 -2.09 -8.58
CA ASN A 1 9.97 -3.00 -9.05
C ASN A 1 10.38 -4.48 -8.84
N ASP A 2 10.87 -4.79 -7.64
CA ASP A 2 11.24 -6.13 -7.20
C ASP A 2 10.46 -6.48 -5.93
N CYS A 3 10.13 -7.75 -5.69
CA CYS A 3 9.40 -8.19 -4.52
C CYS A 3 9.79 -9.63 -4.15
N LYS A 4 10.03 -9.86 -2.85
CA LYS A 4 10.33 -11.20 -2.32
C LYS A 4 9.08 -12.09 -2.19
N ASN A 5 7.88 -11.49 -2.20
CA ASN A 5 6.60 -12.16 -1.96
C ASN A 5 5.97 -12.68 -3.24
N ASP A 6 5.11 -13.69 -3.09
CA ASP A 6 4.45 -14.36 -4.19
C ASP A 6 2.92 -14.25 -4.12
N CYS A 7 2.41 -13.03 -3.84
CA CYS A 7 0.98 -12.76 -3.75
C CYS A 7 0.28 -13.13 -5.07
N ILE A 8 -0.81 -13.88 -4.96
CA ILE A 8 -1.43 -14.60 -6.08
C ILE A 8 -2.00 -13.65 -7.14
N TYR A 9 -2.40 -12.44 -6.74
CA TYR A 9 -3.00 -11.41 -7.60
C TYR A 9 -1.99 -10.42 -8.19
N CYS A 10 -0.73 -10.41 -7.71
CA CYS A 10 0.19 -9.30 -7.96
C CYS A 10 1.05 -9.53 -9.21
N GLY A 11 1.02 -8.59 -10.15
CA GLY A 11 1.82 -8.66 -11.38
C GLY A 11 3.34 -8.63 -11.16
N ILE A 12 3.81 -8.10 -10.01
CA ILE A 12 5.24 -8.11 -9.64
C ILE A 12 5.60 -9.23 -8.66
N ARG A 13 4.75 -10.24 -8.50
CA ARG A 13 5.02 -11.39 -7.65
C ARG A 13 6.36 -12.06 -8.01
N LYS A 14 7.02 -12.66 -7.02
CA LYS A 14 8.35 -13.26 -7.16
C LYS A 14 8.46 -14.23 -8.34
N SER A 15 7.47 -15.11 -8.51
CA SER A 15 7.47 -16.13 -9.56
C SER A 15 7.03 -15.64 -10.94
N ASN A 16 6.63 -14.35 -11.10
CA ASN A 16 6.38 -13.80 -12.43
C ASN A 16 7.71 -13.45 -13.12
N LEU A 17 8.13 -14.32 -14.02
CA LEU A 17 9.37 -14.15 -14.79
C LEU A 17 9.26 -13.10 -15.91
N ASN A 18 8.04 -12.71 -16.29
CA ASN A 18 7.79 -11.70 -17.31
C ASN A 18 7.80 -10.27 -16.75
N ALA A 19 7.79 -10.13 -15.41
CA ALA A 19 7.79 -8.81 -14.77
C ALA A 19 9.11 -8.08 -15.05
N CYS A 20 9.02 -6.87 -15.60
CA CYS A 20 10.18 -6.00 -15.75
C CYS A 20 10.71 -5.62 -14.36
N ARG A 21 11.91 -6.06 -14.04
CA ARG A 21 12.58 -5.80 -12.75
C ARG A 21 13.54 -4.63 -12.89
N TYR A 22 13.40 -3.65 -12.04
CA TYR A 22 14.31 -2.52 -11.94
C TYR A 22 14.39 -1.98 -10.52
N ARG A 23 15.47 -1.30 -10.21
CA ARG A 23 15.67 -0.51 -9.00
C ARG A 23 16.14 0.87 -9.41
N LEU A 24 15.45 1.89 -8.93
CA LEU A 24 15.90 3.27 -9.11
C LEU A 24 17.14 3.50 -8.25
N SER A 25 18.11 4.21 -8.80
CA SER A 25 19.23 4.70 -8.01
C SER A 25 18.76 5.84 -7.08
N GLU A 26 19.54 6.12 -6.06
CA GLU A 26 19.29 7.26 -5.18
C GLU A 26 19.23 8.57 -5.95
N THR A 27 20.11 8.74 -6.94
CA THR A 27 20.12 9.92 -7.83
C THR A 27 18.84 10.04 -8.64
N ASP A 28 18.31 8.92 -9.17
CA ASP A 28 17.05 8.93 -9.92
C ASP A 28 15.90 9.36 -9.02
N ILE A 29 15.85 8.83 -7.78
CA ILE A 29 14.80 9.18 -6.81
C ILE A 29 14.87 10.67 -6.46
N GLN A 30 16.06 11.21 -6.18
CA GLN A 30 16.24 12.63 -5.88
C GLN A 30 15.87 13.52 -7.07
N ASN A 31 16.21 13.13 -8.29
CA ASN A 31 15.81 13.89 -9.49
C ASN A 31 14.29 13.88 -9.66
N CYS A 32 13.61 12.75 -9.41
CA CYS A 32 12.15 12.70 -9.41
C CYS A 32 11.55 13.64 -8.34
N CYS A 33 12.10 13.65 -7.12
CA CYS A 33 11.66 14.56 -6.07
C CYS A 33 11.84 16.02 -6.46
N ARG A 34 13.00 16.39 -7.03
CA ARG A 34 13.28 17.75 -7.50
C ARG A 34 12.30 18.21 -8.57
N THR A 35 12.12 17.39 -9.60
CA THR A 35 11.14 17.67 -10.67
C THR A 35 9.73 17.84 -10.10
N GLY A 36 9.33 16.94 -9.19
CA GLY A 36 8.04 17.04 -8.52
C GLY A 36 7.88 18.30 -7.70
N TYR A 37 8.94 18.71 -6.98
CA TYR A 37 8.95 19.93 -6.19
C TYR A 37 8.80 21.18 -7.06
N GLU A 38 9.54 21.27 -8.17
CA GLU A 38 9.46 22.34 -9.15
C GLU A 38 8.07 22.46 -9.78
N LEU A 39 7.39 21.34 -9.98
CA LEU A 39 5.99 21.27 -10.45
C LEU A 39 4.95 21.61 -9.38
N GLY A 40 5.37 21.91 -8.14
CA GLY A 40 4.49 22.32 -7.05
C GLY A 40 4.02 21.18 -6.15
N PHE A 41 4.43 19.92 -6.35
CA PHE A 41 4.10 18.83 -5.45
C PHE A 41 4.81 19.00 -4.09
N ARG A 42 4.12 18.60 -3.02
CA ARG A 42 4.61 18.68 -1.64
C ARG A 42 4.44 17.34 -0.88
N THR A 43 4.26 16.26 -1.62
CA THR A 43 4.24 14.90 -1.08
C THR A 43 4.96 13.97 -2.06
N PHE A 44 5.93 13.24 -1.54
CA PHE A 44 6.63 12.20 -2.29
C PHE A 44 6.22 10.83 -1.77
N VAL A 45 5.84 9.93 -2.69
CA VAL A 45 5.46 8.55 -2.36
C VAL A 45 6.56 7.62 -2.85
N LEU A 46 7.28 7.00 -1.92
CA LEU A 46 8.25 5.96 -2.20
C LEU A 46 7.54 4.61 -2.15
N GLN A 47 7.24 4.07 -3.33
CA GLN A 47 6.49 2.82 -3.47
C GLN A 47 7.32 1.75 -4.14
N GLY A 48 7.22 0.52 -3.65
CA GLY A 48 7.86 -0.66 -4.22
C GLY A 48 7.28 -1.95 -3.70
N GLY A 49 7.77 -3.07 -4.22
CA GLY A 49 7.59 -4.37 -3.58
C GLY A 49 8.46 -4.48 -2.33
N GLU A 50 8.31 -5.57 -1.59
CA GLU A 50 9.20 -5.89 -0.47
C GLU A 50 10.54 -6.39 -1.00
N ASP A 51 11.44 -5.46 -1.29
CA ASP A 51 12.75 -5.71 -1.87
C ASP A 51 13.85 -5.61 -0.79
N GLY A 52 14.50 -6.73 -0.50
CA GLY A 52 15.59 -6.80 0.50
C GLY A 52 16.85 -6.03 0.11
N TRP A 53 16.99 -5.56 -1.14
CA TRP A 53 18.09 -4.71 -1.53
C TRP A 53 18.01 -3.31 -0.90
N PHE A 54 16.78 -2.81 -0.68
CA PHE A 54 16.54 -1.60 0.08
C PHE A 54 16.57 -1.93 1.58
N THR A 55 17.78 -2.03 2.14
CA THR A 55 17.96 -2.19 3.59
C THR A 55 17.43 -0.97 4.34
N ASP A 56 17.15 -1.13 5.63
CA ASP A 56 16.66 -0.03 6.45
C ASP A 56 17.60 1.16 6.44
N GLN A 57 18.93 0.93 6.49
CA GLN A 57 19.91 2.00 6.40
C GLN A 57 19.84 2.80 5.10
N LYS A 58 19.58 2.14 3.96
CA LYS A 58 19.39 2.82 2.66
C LYS A 58 18.12 3.67 2.66
N ILE A 59 17.03 3.14 3.22
CA ILE A 59 15.76 3.87 3.33
C ILE A 59 15.92 5.08 4.25
N ILE A 60 16.55 4.93 5.40
CA ILE A 60 16.85 6.03 6.33
C ILE A 60 17.65 7.13 5.63
N SER A 61 18.78 6.78 5.02
CA SER A 61 19.63 7.74 4.31
C SER A 61 18.86 8.48 3.20
N LEU A 62 17.99 7.78 2.47
CA LEU A 62 17.16 8.39 1.43
C LEU A 62 16.14 9.36 2.00
N ILE A 63 15.47 9.01 3.11
CA ILE A 63 14.50 9.88 3.80
C ILE A 63 15.20 11.15 4.29
N GLU A 64 16.32 11.02 4.98
CA GLU A 64 17.11 12.14 5.52
C GLU A 64 17.54 13.12 4.41
N LYS A 65 18.01 12.60 3.27
CA LYS A 65 18.39 13.41 2.12
C LYS A 65 17.21 14.15 1.51
N ILE A 66 16.08 13.48 1.31
CA ILE A 66 14.86 14.10 0.78
C ILE A 66 14.38 15.21 1.75
N LYS A 67 14.39 14.95 3.06
CA LYS A 67 14.00 15.96 4.07
C LYS A 67 14.95 17.13 4.13
N THR A 68 16.24 16.92 3.90
CA THR A 68 17.25 17.98 3.83
C THR A 68 17.01 18.87 2.62
N ASP A 69 16.77 18.28 1.44
CA ASP A 69 16.58 19.02 0.20
C ASP A 69 15.17 19.67 0.08
N PHE A 70 14.15 19.03 0.69
CA PHE A 70 12.74 19.43 0.58
C PHE A 70 12.04 19.36 1.96
N PRO A 71 12.40 20.23 2.92
CA PRO A 71 11.94 20.15 4.31
C PRO A 71 10.43 20.38 4.47
N ASP A 72 9.78 21.06 3.53
CA ASP A 72 8.34 21.33 3.49
C ASP A 72 7.52 20.18 2.83
N CYS A 73 8.19 19.14 2.34
CA CYS A 73 7.53 18.01 1.70
C CYS A 73 7.27 16.86 2.69
N ALA A 74 6.09 16.25 2.56
CA ALA A 74 5.77 15.01 3.25
C ALA A 74 6.30 13.79 2.50
N ILE A 75 6.87 12.82 3.23
CA ILE A 75 7.32 11.55 2.69
C ILE A 75 6.33 10.45 3.09
N THR A 76 5.79 9.75 2.10
CA THR A 76 4.95 8.56 2.28
C THR A 76 5.73 7.32 1.86
N LEU A 77 5.84 6.34 2.74
CA LEU A 77 6.39 5.03 2.41
C LEU A 77 5.27 4.04 2.07
N SER A 78 5.47 3.22 1.05
CA SER A 78 4.59 2.10 0.67
C SER A 78 5.46 0.94 0.17
N ILE A 79 6.22 0.34 1.10
CA ILE A 79 7.27 -0.66 0.84
C ILE A 79 7.02 -1.99 1.55
N GLY A 80 5.77 -2.27 1.90
CA GLY A 80 5.33 -3.54 2.47
C GLY A 80 5.51 -3.64 3.99
N GLU A 81 5.59 -4.88 4.47
CA GLU A 81 5.71 -5.19 5.90
C GLU A 81 7.16 -5.05 6.37
N LYS A 82 7.31 -4.49 7.57
CA LYS A 82 8.57 -4.34 8.29
C LYS A 82 8.38 -4.66 9.77
N GLU A 83 9.46 -4.88 10.48
CA GLU A 83 9.43 -4.93 11.94
C GLU A 83 9.17 -3.53 12.53
N ARG A 84 8.64 -3.49 13.75
CA ARG A 84 8.28 -2.23 14.43
C ARG A 84 9.48 -1.28 14.55
N GLU A 85 10.67 -1.83 14.83
CA GLU A 85 11.91 -1.08 14.95
C GLU A 85 12.29 -0.37 13.63
N SER A 86 12.06 -1.03 12.50
CA SER A 86 12.28 -0.42 11.17
C SER A 86 11.30 0.73 10.93
N TYR A 87 10.03 0.53 11.26
CA TYR A 87 9.03 1.61 11.17
C TYR A 87 9.42 2.80 12.04
N GLN A 88 9.85 2.56 13.29
CA GLN A 88 10.29 3.63 14.18
C GLN A 88 11.49 4.38 13.59
N ALA A 89 12.50 3.67 13.11
CA ALA A 89 13.70 4.28 12.54
C ALA A 89 13.37 5.14 11.29
N PHE A 90 12.44 4.71 10.43
CA PHE A 90 12.01 5.50 9.28
C PHE A 90 11.23 6.74 9.69
N PHE A 91 10.40 6.64 10.74
CA PHE A 91 9.68 7.77 11.30
C PHE A 91 10.63 8.81 11.89
N ASP A 92 11.61 8.37 12.68
CA ASP A 92 12.62 9.21 13.29
C ASP A 92 13.50 9.91 12.23
N ALA A 93 13.76 9.24 11.08
CA ALA A 93 14.44 9.83 9.94
C ALA A 93 13.61 10.88 9.18
N GLY A 94 12.30 10.97 9.44
CA GLY A 94 11.42 11.98 8.87
C GLY A 94 10.34 11.48 7.91
N ALA A 95 10.07 10.18 7.84
CA ALA A 95 8.90 9.69 7.10
C ALA A 95 7.61 10.06 7.82
N ASP A 96 6.70 10.75 7.14
CA ASP A 96 5.47 11.29 7.76
C ASP A 96 4.31 10.30 7.67
N ARG A 97 4.25 9.52 6.57
CA ARG A 97 3.10 8.68 6.22
C ARG A 97 3.55 7.29 5.82
N TYR A 98 2.70 6.31 6.10
CA TYR A 98 2.90 4.95 5.63
C TYR A 98 1.60 4.39 5.07
N LEU A 99 1.65 3.86 3.84
CA LEU A 99 0.53 3.18 3.20
C LEU A 99 0.80 1.68 3.19
N LEU A 100 0.00 0.93 3.94
CA LEU A 100 0.02 -0.52 3.98
C LEU A 100 -1.40 -1.06 3.82
N ARG A 101 -1.73 -1.56 2.64
CA ARG A 101 -3.06 -2.12 2.40
C ARG A 101 -3.21 -3.44 3.15
N HIS A 102 -4.32 -3.59 3.89
CA HIS A 102 -4.61 -4.86 4.59
C HIS A 102 -5.13 -5.93 3.63
N GLU A 103 -5.59 -5.54 2.44
CA GLU A 103 -6.12 -6.33 1.33
C GLU A 103 -7.42 -7.08 1.65
N THR A 104 -7.57 -7.62 2.82
CA THR A 104 -8.79 -8.12 3.46
C THR A 104 -8.52 -8.38 4.94
N TYR A 105 -9.50 -8.11 5.80
CA TYR A 105 -9.43 -8.42 7.22
C TYR A 105 -9.57 -9.92 7.51
N ASN A 106 -10.39 -10.60 6.72
CA ASN A 106 -10.70 -12.03 6.90
C ASN A 106 -9.48 -12.91 6.63
N SER A 107 -9.05 -13.68 7.63
CA SER A 107 -7.83 -14.50 7.55
C SER A 107 -7.95 -15.64 6.52
N THR A 108 -9.12 -16.22 6.33
CA THR A 108 -9.36 -17.27 5.34
C THR A 108 -9.29 -16.72 3.93
N HIS A 109 -9.89 -15.57 3.69
CA HIS A 109 -9.81 -14.87 2.41
C HIS A 109 -8.39 -14.39 2.15
N TYR A 110 -7.70 -13.82 3.15
CA TYR A 110 -6.30 -13.40 3.05
C TYR A 110 -5.39 -14.54 2.58
N GLY A 111 -5.56 -15.75 3.15
CA GLY A 111 -4.80 -16.94 2.75
C GLY A 111 -5.06 -17.42 1.33
N LYS A 112 -6.19 -17.02 0.70
CA LYS A 112 -6.46 -17.28 -0.73
C LYS A 112 -5.78 -16.28 -1.66
N LEU A 113 -5.36 -15.13 -1.15
CA LEU A 113 -4.72 -14.05 -1.91
C LEU A 113 -3.19 -14.05 -1.77
N HIS A 114 -2.66 -14.60 -0.67
CA HIS A 114 -1.26 -14.49 -0.28
C HIS A 114 -0.60 -15.85 -0.04
N PRO A 115 0.74 -15.93 -0.16
CA PRO A 115 1.45 -17.15 0.19
C PRO A 115 1.35 -17.45 1.69
N PRO A 116 1.47 -18.71 2.12
CA PRO A 116 1.28 -19.12 3.53
C PRO A 116 2.18 -18.42 4.55
N ALA A 117 3.32 -17.88 4.10
CA ALA A 117 4.24 -17.12 4.96
C ALA A 117 3.69 -15.75 5.39
N LEU A 118 2.69 -15.21 4.68
CA LEU A 118 2.05 -13.95 5.00
C LEU A 118 0.71 -14.20 5.69
N THR A 119 0.45 -13.52 6.79
CA THR A 119 -0.79 -13.68 7.55
C THR A 119 -1.53 -12.36 7.73
N ALA A 120 -2.86 -12.40 7.74
CA ALA A 120 -3.69 -11.24 8.03
C ALA A 120 -3.37 -10.63 9.40
N ALA A 121 -3.15 -11.49 10.40
CA ALA A 121 -2.82 -11.04 11.77
C ALA A 121 -1.51 -10.24 11.83
N HIS A 122 -0.47 -10.65 11.10
CA HIS A 122 0.78 -9.89 11.04
C HIS A 122 0.57 -8.55 10.32
N ARG A 123 -0.14 -8.55 9.18
CA ARG A 123 -0.48 -7.34 8.44
C ARG A 123 -1.25 -6.32 9.29
N GLN A 124 -2.23 -6.79 10.06
CA GLN A 124 -3.00 -5.94 10.96
C GLN A 124 -2.13 -5.38 12.09
N ARG A 125 -1.25 -6.19 12.69
CA ARG A 125 -0.30 -5.72 13.70
C ARG A 125 0.61 -4.62 13.16
N CYS A 126 1.17 -4.78 11.96
CA CYS A 126 1.96 -3.72 11.31
C CYS A 126 1.19 -2.40 11.20
N LEU A 127 -0.11 -2.44 10.88
CA LEU A 127 -0.96 -1.24 10.80
C LEU A 127 -1.16 -0.57 12.16
N TYR A 128 -1.33 -1.35 13.23
CA TYR A 128 -1.40 -0.81 14.58
C TYR A 128 -0.06 -0.24 15.03
N ASP A 129 1.06 -0.91 14.75
CA ASP A 129 2.41 -0.41 15.04
C ASP A 129 2.66 0.95 14.37
N LEU A 130 2.33 1.08 13.08
CA LEU A 130 2.45 2.33 12.34
C LEU A 130 1.62 3.46 12.98
N LYS A 131 0.41 3.14 13.42
CA LYS A 131 -0.46 4.12 14.07
C LYS A 131 0.07 4.54 15.43
N GLU A 132 0.53 3.59 16.25
CA GLU A 132 1.09 3.84 17.60
C GLU A 132 2.40 4.66 17.54
N ILE A 133 3.23 4.44 16.52
CA ILE A 133 4.45 5.23 16.27
C ILE A 133 4.10 6.69 15.95
N GLY A 134 2.95 6.94 15.32
CA GLY A 134 2.51 8.30 15.01
C GLY A 134 2.42 8.62 13.52
N TYR A 135 2.57 7.65 12.63
CA TYR A 135 2.38 7.87 11.20
C TYR A 135 0.97 8.34 10.86
N GLN A 136 0.87 9.18 9.85
CA GLN A 136 -0.39 9.30 9.11
C GLN A 136 -0.59 7.99 8.33
N THR A 137 -1.28 7.04 8.98
CA THR A 137 -1.42 5.68 8.47
C THR A 137 -2.49 5.60 7.40
N GLY A 138 -2.13 4.98 6.27
CA GLY A 138 -3.03 4.64 5.19
C GLY A 138 -3.20 3.11 5.08
N THR A 139 -4.42 2.67 4.76
CA THR A 139 -4.73 1.26 4.48
C THR A 139 -5.63 1.11 3.27
N GLY A 140 -6.17 -0.07 3.02
CA GLY A 140 -7.09 -0.34 1.91
C GLY A 140 -7.22 -1.81 1.58
N PHE A 141 -8.12 -2.09 0.65
CA PHE A 141 -8.41 -3.44 0.17
C PHE A 141 -8.81 -3.42 -1.32
N MET A 142 -8.83 -4.59 -1.96
CA MET A 142 -9.35 -4.74 -3.32
C MET A 142 -10.86 -5.02 -3.26
N VAL A 143 -11.63 -4.38 -4.14
CA VAL A 143 -13.07 -4.61 -4.27
C VAL A 143 -13.33 -5.62 -5.39
N GLY A 144 -14.08 -6.68 -5.10
CA GLY A 144 -14.38 -7.74 -6.06
C GLY A 144 -13.20 -8.66 -6.34
N SER A 145 -12.28 -8.83 -5.39
CA SER A 145 -11.19 -9.81 -5.51
C SER A 145 -11.75 -11.24 -5.48
N PRO A 146 -11.05 -12.21 -6.07
CA PRO A 146 -11.50 -13.60 -6.08
C PRO A 146 -11.87 -14.11 -4.69
N TYR A 147 -13.00 -14.80 -4.58
CA TYR A 147 -13.57 -15.37 -3.34
C TYR A 147 -14.03 -14.33 -2.29
N GLN A 148 -14.05 -13.04 -2.61
CA GLN A 148 -14.58 -12.01 -1.73
C GLN A 148 -16.11 -12.13 -1.63
N THR A 149 -16.65 -12.00 -0.42
CA THR A 149 -18.09 -11.99 -0.15
C THR A 149 -18.51 -10.65 0.45
N ALA A 150 -19.82 -10.41 0.58
CA ALA A 150 -20.34 -9.23 1.24
C ALA A 150 -19.93 -9.16 2.73
N GLU A 151 -19.84 -10.30 3.40
CA GLU A 151 -19.36 -10.41 4.79
C GLU A 151 -17.90 -9.95 4.89
N HIS A 152 -17.02 -10.36 3.96
CA HIS A 152 -15.63 -9.92 3.93
C HIS A 152 -15.54 -8.39 3.78
N LEU A 153 -16.34 -7.79 2.90
CA LEU A 153 -16.40 -6.34 2.74
C LEU A 153 -16.89 -5.64 4.02
N ALA A 154 -17.88 -6.21 4.70
CA ALA A 154 -18.35 -5.68 5.98
C ALA A 154 -17.28 -5.76 7.08
N GLU A 155 -16.53 -6.87 7.16
CA GLU A 155 -15.41 -7.02 8.07
C GLU A 155 -14.31 -6.01 7.78
N ASP A 156 -13.98 -5.75 6.50
CA ASP A 156 -13.02 -4.73 6.07
C ASP A 156 -13.46 -3.32 6.52
N MET A 157 -14.75 -3.01 6.37
CA MET A 157 -15.32 -1.72 6.80
C MET A 157 -15.25 -1.54 8.32
N LEU A 158 -15.59 -2.57 9.10
CA LEU A 158 -15.51 -2.55 10.56
C LEU A 158 -14.06 -2.41 11.03
N PHE A 159 -13.13 -3.12 10.39
CA PHE A 159 -11.71 -2.98 10.67
C PHE A 159 -11.21 -1.55 10.40
N ILE A 160 -11.58 -0.94 9.29
CA ILE A 160 -11.22 0.44 8.97
C ILE A 160 -11.79 1.41 10.01
N GLN A 161 -13.03 1.20 10.45
CA GLN A 161 -13.64 2.01 11.50
C GLN A 161 -12.86 1.90 12.82
N GLN A 162 -12.47 0.68 13.21
CA GLN A 162 -11.69 0.43 14.43
C GLN A 162 -10.27 0.98 14.33
N LEU A 163 -9.59 0.75 13.21
CA LEU A 163 -8.24 1.27 12.96
C LEU A 163 -8.24 2.80 12.90
N ASN A 164 -9.30 3.40 12.38
CA ASN A 164 -9.44 4.85 12.16
C ASN A 164 -8.19 5.44 11.47
N PRO A 165 -7.87 5.02 10.24
CA PRO A 165 -6.71 5.49 9.50
C PRO A 165 -6.92 6.91 8.97
N HIS A 166 -5.86 7.55 8.49
CA HIS A 166 -5.92 8.87 7.84
C HIS A 166 -6.33 8.78 6.37
N MET A 167 -6.02 7.65 5.73
CA MET A 167 -6.28 7.42 4.31
C MET A 167 -6.71 5.98 4.06
N VAL A 168 -7.67 5.78 3.14
CA VAL A 168 -8.05 4.45 2.64
C VAL A 168 -8.07 4.45 1.12
N GLY A 169 -7.19 3.64 0.53
CA GLY A 169 -7.13 3.43 -0.91
C GLY A 169 -7.81 2.12 -1.30
N ILE A 170 -9.02 2.19 -1.86
CA ILE A 170 -9.69 1.04 -2.45
C ILE A 170 -9.84 1.20 -3.96
N GLY A 171 -9.87 0.10 -4.65
CA GLY A 171 -10.11 0.05 -6.09
C GLY A 171 -10.61 -1.32 -6.50
N PRO A 172 -11.19 -1.46 -7.69
CA PRO A 172 -11.61 -2.75 -8.20
C PRO A 172 -10.42 -3.68 -8.36
N PHE A 173 -10.63 -4.97 -8.12
CA PHE A 173 -9.68 -5.99 -8.52
C PHE A 173 -9.58 -6.00 -10.05
N ILE A 174 -8.34 -5.91 -10.58
CA ILE A 174 -8.06 -6.05 -12.00
C ILE A 174 -7.15 -7.26 -12.19
N PRO A 175 -7.61 -8.32 -12.88
CA PRO A 175 -6.79 -9.50 -13.10
C PRO A 175 -5.59 -9.15 -13.98
N HIS A 176 -4.39 -9.56 -13.54
CA HIS A 176 -3.18 -9.42 -14.33
C HIS A 176 -2.90 -10.72 -15.08
N HIS A 177 -2.60 -10.63 -16.37
CA HIS A 177 -2.44 -11.78 -17.28
C HIS A 177 -1.34 -12.77 -16.85
N ASP A 178 -0.31 -12.32 -16.12
CA ASP A 178 0.80 -13.15 -15.63
C ASP A 178 0.59 -13.62 -14.18
N THR A 179 -0.64 -13.72 -13.72
CA THR A 179 -0.94 -14.19 -12.37
C THR A 179 -1.86 -15.41 -12.39
N PRO A 180 -1.90 -16.21 -11.31
CA PRO A 180 -2.88 -17.29 -11.20
C PRO A 180 -4.34 -16.82 -11.29
N PHE A 181 -4.61 -15.56 -11.06
CA PHE A 181 -5.94 -14.96 -11.18
C PHE A 181 -6.25 -14.31 -12.53
N ALA A 182 -5.44 -14.57 -13.56
CA ALA A 182 -5.61 -14.01 -14.91
C ALA A 182 -7.00 -14.22 -15.51
N ALA A 183 -7.63 -15.36 -15.23
CA ALA A 183 -8.96 -15.72 -15.73
C ALA A 183 -10.11 -15.38 -14.76
N GLN A 184 -9.82 -14.77 -13.61
CA GLN A 184 -10.85 -14.38 -12.65
C GLN A 184 -11.58 -13.11 -13.12
N PRO A 185 -12.88 -12.95 -12.80
CA PRO A 185 -13.60 -11.74 -13.11
C PRO A 185 -12.99 -10.52 -12.39
N ALA A 186 -12.99 -9.38 -13.05
CA ALA A 186 -12.62 -8.11 -12.45
C ALA A 186 -13.67 -7.64 -11.44
N GLY A 187 -13.26 -6.83 -10.47
CA GLY A 187 -14.17 -6.06 -9.63
C GLY A 187 -14.88 -4.98 -10.44
N THR A 188 -16.03 -4.50 -9.95
CA THR A 188 -16.85 -3.52 -10.68
C THR A 188 -16.69 -2.09 -10.18
N LEU A 189 -16.92 -1.14 -11.08
CA LEU A 189 -16.96 0.28 -10.75
C LEU A 189 -18.07 0.57 -9.74
N GLU A 190 -19.28 0.04 -9.98
CA GLU A 190 -20.46 0.30 -9.15
C GLU A 190 -20.22 -0.12 -7.70
N LEU A 191 -19.73 -1.33 -7.46
CA LEU A 191 -19.43 -1.81 -6.11
C LEU A 191 -18.30 -0.98 -5.47
N THR A 192 -17.30 -0.60 -6.24
CA THR A 192 -16.18 0.23 -5.73
C THR A 192 -16.68 1.62 -5.31
N LEU A 193 -17.51 2.27 -6.13
CA LEU A 193 -18.10 3.57 -5.79
C LEU A 193 -19.06 3.47 -4.60
N PHE A 194 -19.84 2.40 -4.50
CA PHE A 194 -20.67 2.13 -3.34
C PHE A 194 -19.84 2.03 -2.06
N MET A 195 -18.76 1.26 -2.07
CA MET A 195 -17.86 1.12 -0.92
C MET A 195 -17.16 2.44 -0.55
N LEU A 196 -16.75 3.25 -1.56
CA LEU A 196 -16.21 4.59 -1.32
C LEU A 196 -17.24 5.53 -0.67
N GLY A 197 -18.51 5.45 -1.11
CA GLY A 197 -19.63 6.18 -0.53
C GLY A 197 -19.85 5.81 0.95
N LEU A 198 -19.85 4.52 1.26
CA LEU A 198 -19.97 4.04 2.65
C LEU A 198 -18.79 4.52 3.52
N LEU A 199 -17.55 4.43 3.04
CA LEU A 199 -16.37 4.94 3.75
C LEU A 199 -16.48 6.44 4.04
N ARG A 200 -16.96 7.23 3.08
CA ARG A 200 -17.16 8.67 3.25
C ARG A 200 -18.22 8.97 4.31
N LEU A 201 -19.30 8.19 4.37
CA LEU A 201 -20.35 8.35 5.39
C LEU A 201 -19.88 7.93 6.78
N MET A 202 -19.12 6.84 6.87
CA MET A 202 -18.60 6.31 8.13
C MET A 202 -17.52 7.20 8.74
N ILE A 203 -16.60 7.71 7.92
CA ILE A 203 -15.46 8.51 8.35
C ILE A 203 -15.38 9.76 7.45
N PRO A 204 -16.13 10.82 7.72
CA PRO A 204 -16.27 11.97 6.82
C PRO A 204 -14.97 12.71 6.46
N LYS A 205 -13.96 12.66 7.32
CA LYS A 205 -12.67 13.33 7.13
C LYS A 205 -11.60 12.44 6.46
N LEU A 206 -11.95 11.18 6.15
CA LEU A 206 -11.02 10.23 5.57
C LEU A 206 -10.53 10.69 4.19
N LEU A 207 -9.22 10.59 3.95
CA LEU A 207 -8.66 10.77 2.62
C LEU A 207 -8.94 9.53 1.77
N LEU A 208 -9.63 9.73 0.66
CA LEU A 208 -9.99 8.69 -0.31
C LEU A 208 -9.36 9.04 -1.66
N PRO A 209 -8.13 8.58 -1.94
CA PRO A 209 -7.49 8.84 -3.22
C PRO A 209 -8.16 8.03 -4.34
N SER A 210 -8.21 8.60 -5.54
CA SER A 210 -8.51 7.83 -6.74
C SER A 210 -7.32 6.89 -7.00
N THR A 211 -7.58 5.58 -6.93
CA THR A 211 -6.53 4.58 -7.21
C THR A 211 -6.34 4.42 -8.72
N THR A 212 -5.16 3.97 -9.15
CA THR A 212 -4.88 3.67 -10.56
C THR A 212 -5.89 2.66 -11.13
N ALA A 213 -6.24 1.63 -10.34
CA ALA A 213 -7.24 0.64 -10.74
C ALA A 213 -8.62 1.25 -11.03
N LEU A 214 -9.04 2.26 -10.26
CA LEU A 214 -10.31 2.95 -10.48
C LEU A 214 -10.28 3.82 -11.76
N GLY A 215 -9.12 4.30 -12.15
CA GLY A 215 -8.96 5.11 -13.38
C GLY A 215 -8.79 4.28 -14.66
N THR A 216 -8.75 2.95 -14.58
CA THR A 216 -8.55 2.05 -15.74
C THR A 216 -9.79 1.31 -16.18
N ILE A 217 -10.93 1.48 -15.49
CA ILE A 217 -12.23 0.87 -15.82
C ILE A 217 -13.29 1.90 -16.17
#